data_3c2ea6002ce636b3212247998ad2574f
#
_entry.id   3c2ea6002ce636b3212247998ad2574f
#
_cell.length_a   1.000
_cell.length_b   1.000
_cell.length_c   1.000
_cell.angle_alpha   90.00
_cell.angle_beta   90.00
_cell.angle_gamma   90.00
#
_symmetry.space_group_name_H-M   'P 1'
#
loop_
_entity.id
_entity.type
_entity.pdbx_description
1 polymer ?
#
loop_
_entity_poly.entity_id
_entity_poly.type
_entity_poly.pdbx_seq_one_letter_code
_entity_poly.pdbx_strand_id
1 'polypeptide(L)'
;LQYVKEHTSGTGYDLVFDTVGGKCLDDSFEAAREYGRVVSLAARSNHDLTPVHVKSLSLDVVFMLIPILKNIHRENHGQILKKISQWVDDSKIKPLLHDQKFSFDEVGKAHRCLESGHAIGKIALENIW
;
A
#
# COMPACT_ATOMS: atom_id res chain seq x y z
N LEU A 1 -18.69 3.77 7.59
CA LEU A 1 -17.41 4.50 7.75
C LEU A 1 -17.70 6.01 7.72
N GLN A 2 -17.24 6.74 8.76
CA GLN A 2 -17.56 8.17 8.92
C GLN A 2 -16.95 9.00 7.79
N TYR A 3 -15.67 8.78 7.44
CA TYR A 3 -14.97 9.50 6.37
C TYR A 3 -15.63 9.33 4.99
N VAL A 4 -16.28 8.17 4.72
CA VAL A 4 -17.02 7.97 3.47
C VAL A 4 -18.19 8.95 3.39
N LYS A 5 -18.93 9.12 4.50
CA LYS A 5 -20.05 10.09 4.55
C LYS A 5 -19.56 11.52 4.34
N GLU A 6 -18.44 11.87 4.99
CA GLU A 6 -17.89 13.24 4.97
C GLU A 6 -17.34 13.64 3.59
N HIS A 7 -16.70 12.69 2.88
CA HIS A 7 -15.98 13.00 1.65
C HIS A 7 -16.69 12.59 0.35
N THR A 8 -17.75 11.77 0.44
CA THR A 8 -18.49 11.28 -0.74
C THR A 8 -19.99 11.51 -0.65
N SER A 9 -20.46 12.31 0.31
CA SER A 9 -21.89 12.46 0.60
C SER A 9 -22.59 11.12 0.86
N GLY A 10 -21.84 10.12 1.33
CA GLY A 10 -22.32 8.79 1.66
C GLY A 10 -22.41 7.81 0.47
N THR A 11 -22.10 8.22 -0.74
CA THR A 11 -22.20 7.36 -1.94
C THR A 11 -21.05 6.35 -2.03
N GLY A 12 -19.91 6.61 -1.42
CA GLY A 12 -18.69 5.81 -1.51
C GLY A 12 -17.74 6.27 -2.63
N TYR A 13 -16.55 5.69 -2.66
CA TYR A 13 -15.49 6.03 -3.61
C TYR A 13 -15.58 5.19 -4.90
N ASP A 14 -15.25 5.79 -6.04
CA ASP A 14 -15.16 5.09 -7.33
C ASP A 14 -14.07 4.02 -7.33
N LEU A 15 -12.93 4.35 -6.69
CA LEU A 15 -11.75 3.51 -6.58
C LEU A 15 -11.21 3.55 -5.15
N VAL A 16 -11.00 2.37 -4.57
CA VAL A 16 -10.33 2.21 -3.28
C VAL A 16 -9.05 1.42 -3.50
N PHE A 17 -7.92 1.92 -2.97
CA PHE A 17 -6.64 1.26 -3.06
C PHE A 17 -6.20 0.79 -1.66
N ASP A 18 -6.31 -0.52 -1.42
CA ASP A 18 -5.90 -1.15 -0.18
C ASP A 18 -4.44 -1.63 -0.27
N THR A 19 -3.61 -1.14 0.64
CA THR A 19 -2.20 -1.52 0.74
C THR A 19 -1.88 -2.36 1.98
N VAL A 20 -2.88 -2.64 2.82
CA VAL A 20 -2.72 -3.25 4.15
C VAL A 20 -3.29 -4.67 4.20
N GLY A 21 -4.46 -4.89 3.62
CA GLY A 21 -5.15 -6.18 3.66
C GLY A 21 -5.88 -6.46 4.98
N GLY A 22 -6.29 -7.71 5.19
CA GLY A 22 -7.04 -8.11 6.37
C GLY A 22 -8.31 -7.27 6.53
N LYS A 23 -8.57 -6.80 7.75
CA LYS A 23 -9.75 -5.96 8.03
C LYS A 23 -9.80 -4.68 7.17
N CYS A 24 -8.67 -4.11 6.78
CA CYS A 24 -8.65 -2.92 5.92
C CYS A 24 -9.22 -3.21 4.53
N LEU A 25 -9.06 -4.44 4.02
CA LEU A 25 -9.68 -4.83 2.76
C LEU A 25 -11.20 -4.98 2.92
N ASP A 26 -11.70 -5.52 4.04
CA ASP A 26 -13.14 -5.55 4.32
C ASP A 26 -13.72 -4.13 4.40
N ASP A 27 -13.04 -3.23 5.12
CA ASP A 27 -13.42 -1.82 5.21
C ASP A 27 -13.35 -1.12 3.83
N SER A 28 -12.48 -1.57 2.93
CA SER A 28 -12.38 -1.08 1.55
C SER A 28 -13.59 -1.47 0.71
N PHE A 29 -14.14 -2.67 0.89
CA PHE A 29 -15.40 -3.07 0.24
C PHE A 29 -16.56 -2.18 0.68
N GLU A 30 -16.60 -1.83 1.96
CA GLU A 30 -17.62 -0.93 2.49
C GLU A 30 -17.44 0.52 2.01
N ALA A 31 -16.20 0.96 1.81
CA ALA A 31 -15.90 2.32 1.36
C ALA A 31 -16.18 2.56 -0.12
N ALA A 32 -16.14 1.51 -0.94
CA ALA A 32 -16.43 1.61 -2.37
C ALA A 32 -17.93 1.85 -2.63
N ARG A 33 -18.26 2.68 -3.64
CA ARG A 33 -19.65 2.83 -4.12
C ARG A 33 -20.11 1.61 -4.92
N GLU A 34 -21.39 1.54 -5.23
CA GLU A 34 -21.91 0.57 -6.19
C GLU A 34 -21.20 0.68 -7.54
N TYR A 35 -20.89 -0.46 -8.15
CA TYR A 35 -20.07 -0.59 -9.37
C TYR A 35 -18.67 0.01 -9.27
N GLY A 36 -18.20 0.25 -8.05
CA GLY A 36 -16.84 0.73 -7.77
C GLY A 36 -15.78 -0.35 -7.95
N ARG A 37 -14.53 0.05 -7.76
CA ARG A 37 -13.38 -0.85 -7.88
C ARG A 37 -12.55 -0.82 -6.61
N VAL A 38 -12.13 -1.98 -6.13
CA VAL A 38 -11.16 -2.13 -5.05
C VAL A 38 -9.92 -2.81 -5.61
N VAL A 39 -8.75 -2.21 -5.38
CA VAL A 39 -7.44 -2.77 -5.74
C VAL A 39 -6.68 -3.07 -4.46
N SER A 40 -6.25 -4.31 -4.26
CA SER A 40 -5.50 -4.71 -3.06
C SER A 40 -4.12 -5.27 -3.39
N LEU A 41 -3.12 -4.90 -2.58
CA LEU A 41 -1.77 -5.47 -2.60
C LEU A 41 -1.60 -6.65 -1.60
N ALA A 42 -2.59 -6.90 -0.73
CA ALA A 42 -2.45 -7.82 0.40
C ALA A 42 -3.73 -8.63 0.68
N ALA A 43 -4.27 -9.30 -0.33
CA ALA A 43 -5.53 -10.05 -0.26
C ALA A 43 -5.35 -11.51 0.23
N ARG A 44 -4.35 -11.81 1.10
CA ARG A 44 -4.07 -13.18 1.58
C ARG A 44 -4.73 -13.47 2.94
N SER A 45 -6.03 -13.30 3.01
CA SER A 45 -6.85 -13.61 4.19
C SER A 45 -8.24 -14.09 3.76
N ASN A 46 -9.06 -14.49 4.71
CA ASN A 46 -10.45 -14.86 4.45
C ASN A 46 -11.30 -13.60 4.56
N HIS A 47 -12.15 -13.37 3.56
CA HIS A 47 -13.02 -12.20 3.47
C HIS A 47 -14.45 -12.61 3.16
N ASP A 48 -15.41 -11.90 3.74
CA ASP A 48 -16.79 -11.96 3.30
C ASP A 48 -16.94 -11.12 2.01
N LEU A 49 -17.27 -11.79 0.91
CA LEU A 49 -17.50 -11.16 -0.38
C LEU A 49 -18.94 -10.65 -0.56
N THR A 50 -19.79 -10.74 0.46
CA THR A 50 -21.17 -10.22 0.39
C THR A 50 -21.21 -8.77 -0.05
N PRO A 51 -20.41 -7.83 0.49
CA PRO A 51 -20.39 -6.43 0.02
C PRO A 51 -19.95 -6.30 -1.45
N VAL A 52 -19.00 -7.12 -1.88
CA VAL A 52 -18.52 -7.15 -3.28
C VAL A 52 -19.66 -7.57 -4.23
N HIS A 53 -20.41 -8.60 -3.84
CA HIS A 53 -21.55 -9.08 -4.62
C HIS A 53 -22.71 -8.06 -4.66
N VAL A 54 -23.13 -7.58 -3.50
CA VAL A 54 -24.30 -6.67 -3.39
C VAL A 54 -24.07 -5.36 -4.13
N LYS A 55 -22.86 -4.81 -4.07
CA LYS A 55 -22.49 -3.56 -4.73
C LYS A 55 -21.95 -3.77 -6.16
N SER A 56 -21.87 -5.01 -6.66
CA SER A 56 -21.26 -5.34 -7.97
C SER A 56 -19.86 -4.74 -8.13
N LEU A 57 -19.00 -4.89 -7.12
CA LEU A 57 -17.65 -4.34 -7.15
C LEU A 57 -16.72 -5.14 -8.05
N SER A 58 -15.74 -4.45 -8.66
CA SER A 58 -14.55 -5.09 -9.21
C SER A 58 -13.49 -5.20 -8.12
N LEU A 59 -12.95 -6.41 -7.92
CA LEU A 59 -11.82 -6.65 -7.03
C LEU A 59 -10.60 -7.05 -7.85
N ASP A 60 -9.57 -6.22 -7.85
CA ASP A 60 -8.29 -6.47 -8.51
C ASP A 60 -7.21 -6.73 -7.45
N VAL A 61 -6.47 -7.81 -7.61
CA VAL A 61 -5.35 -8.14 -6.71
C VAL A 61 -4.03 -8.00 -7.45
N VAL A 62 -3.12 -7.21 -6.90
CA VAL A 62 -1.78 -7.02 -7.43
C VAL A 62 -0.77 -7.75 -6.56
N PHE A 63 -0.19 -8.81 -7.10
CA PHE A 63 0.92 -9.50 -6.46
C PHE A 63 2.23 -9.18 -7.21
N MET A 64 2.88 -8.10 -6.79
CA MET A 64 4.06 -7.54 -7.45
C MET A 64 5.28 -8.48 -7.53
N LEU A 65 5.29 -9.57 -6.76
CA LEU A 65 6.41 -10.51 -6.75
C LEU A 65 6.34 -11.55 -7.89
N ILE A 66 5.23 -11.69 -8.60
CA ILE A 66 5.09 -12.67 -9.69
C ILE A 66 6.24 -12.59 -10.72
N PRO A 67 6.62 -11.41 -11.23
CA PRO A 67 7.71 -11.30 -12.20
C PRO A 67 9.03 -11.87 -11.68
N ILE A 68 9.34 -11.66 -10.40
CA ILE A 68 10.57 -12.18 -9.77
C ILE A 68 10.47 -13.70 -9.55
N LEU A 69 9.36 -14.15 -8.97
CA LEU A 69 9.16 -15.56 -8.60
C LEU A 69 9.03 -16.49 -9.82
N LYS A 70 8.43 -15.98 -10.90
CA LYS A 70 8.18 -16.73 -12.13
C LYS A 70 9.19 -16.43 -13.23
N ASN A 71 10.12 -15.49 -13.01
CA ASN A 71 11.08 -15.01 -14.00
C ASN A 71 10.43 -14.56 -15.33
N ILE A 72 9.32 -13.81 -15.23
CA ILE A 72 8.57 -13.27 -16.37
C ILE A 72 8.44 -11.77 -16.25
N HIS A 73 8.58 -11.04 -17.34
CA HIS A 73 8.37 -9.57 -17.38
C HIS A 73 9.16 -8.77 -16.32
N ARG A 74 10.34 -9.25 -15.90
CA ARG A 74 11.17 -8.58 -14.87
C ARG A 74 11.64 -7.20 -15.31
N GLU A 75 11.80 -7.00 -16.60
CA GLU A 75 12.14 -5.72 -17.23
C GLU A 75 11.17 -4.61 -16.86
N ASN A 76 9.89 -4.92 -16.64
CA ASN A 76 8.88 -3.94 -16.21
C ASN A 76 9.23 -3.34 -14.85
N HIS A 77 9.71 -4.14 -13.90
CA HIS A 77 10.16 -3.64 -12.59
C HIS A 77 11.35 -2.69 -12.73
N GLY A 78 12.32 -3.02 -13.62
CA GLY A 78 13.44 -2.14 -13.92
C GLY A 78 12.99 -0.79 -14.50
N GLN A 79 12.03 -0.82 -15.42
CA GLN A 79 11.46 0.40 -16.01
C GLN A 79 10.69 1.25 -14.97
N ILE A 80 9.90 0.60 -14.10
CA ILE A 80 9.19 1.29 -13.01
C ILE A 80 10.19 1.97 -12.07
N LEU A 81 11.22 1.26 -11.60
CA LEU A 81 12.24 1.81 -10.72
C LEU A 81 12.99 2.97 -11.35
N LYS A 82 13.36 2.84 -12.64
CA LYS A 82 14.00 3.93 -13.39
C LYS A 82 13.12 5.18 -13.45
N LYS A 83 11.82 5.00 -13.70
CA LYS A 83 10.87 6.12 -13.74
C LYS A 83 10.68 6.76 -12.36
N ILE A 84 10.63 5.96 -11.28
CA ILE A 84 10.56 6.45 -9.89
C ILE A 84 11.81 7.26 -9.56
N SER A 85 13.03 6.76 -9.86
CA SER A 85 14.27 7.52 -9.67
C SER A 85 14.21 8.88 -10.35
N GLN A 86 13.81 8.91 -11.61
CA GLN A 86 13.66 10.16 -12.35
C GLN A 86 12.67 11.14 -11.67
N TRP A 87 11.55 10.63 -11.16
CA TRP A 87 10.59 11.48 -10.45
C TRP A 87 11.13 12.03 -9.13
N VAL A 88 11.99 11.27 -8.43
CA VAL A 88 12.68 11.74 -7.24
C VAL A 88 13.68 12.84 -7.62
N ASP A 89 14.51 12.61 -8.66
CA ASP A 89 15.49 13.57 -9.16
C ASP A 89 14.81 14.87 -9.61
N ASP A 90 13.67 14.74 -10.29
CA ASP A 90 12.84 15.88 -10.72
C ASP A 90 12.06 16.55 -9.55
N SER A 91 12.23 16.07 -8.31
CA SER A 91 11.49 16.53 -7.13
C SER A 91 9.96 16.41 -7.24
N LYS A 92 9.45 15.53 -8.13
CA LYS A 92 8.02 15.24 -8.30
C LYS A 92 7.45 14.38 -7.19
N ILE A 93 8.29 13.53 -6.60
CA ILE A 93 7.96 12.72 -5.43
C ILE A 93 9.10 12.81 -4.42
N LYS A 94 8.76 12.76 -3.15
CA LYS A 94 9.72 12.77 -2.04
C LYS A 94 9.41 11.61 -1.12
N PRO A 95 10.36 10.68 -0.88
CA PRO A 95 10.19 9.64 0.12
C PRO A 95 9.98 10.26 1.51
N LEU A 96 8.96 9.80 2.22
CA LEU A 96 8.77 10.17 3.61
C LEU A 96 9.65 9.26 4.47
N LEU A 97 10.65 9.83 5.10
CA LEU A 97 11.52 9.12 6.05
C LEU A 97 11.13 9.48 7.47
N HIS A 98 11.24 8.49 8.36
CA HIS A 98 11.11 8.71 9.80
C HIS A 98 12.26 9.61 10.29
N ASP A 99 11.97 10.50 11.23
CA ASP A 99 12.94 11.51 11.69
C ASP A 99 14.17 10.86 12.36
N GLN A 100 13.94 9.79 13.14
CA GLN A 100 15.03 9.06 13.76
C GLN A 100 15.71 8.13 12.75
N LYS A 101 17.01 8.32 12.61
CA LYS A 101 17.90 7.47 11.83
C LYS A 101 18.62 6.49 12.74
N PHE A 102 19.00 5.34 12.21
CA PHE A 102 19.69 4.28 12.94
C PHE A 102 20.93 3.86 12.15
N SER A 103 22.01 3.51 12.86
CA SER A 103 23.15 2.83 12.24
C SER A 103 22.85 1.35 12.00
N PHE A 104 23.67 0.67 11.21
CA PHE A 104 23.54 -0.78 11.03
C PHE A 104 23.69 -1.55 12.35
N ASP A 105 24.52 -1.05 13.30
CA ASP A 105 24.67 -1.67 14.63
C ASP A 105 23.41 -1.50 15.50
N GLU A 106 22.54 -0.57 15.13
CA GLU A 106 21.29 -0.28 15.82
C GLU A 106 20.06 -0.93 15.15
N VAL A 107 20.26 -1.87 14.21
CA VAL A 107 19.15 -2.53 13.48
C VAL A 107 18.04 -3.06 14.40
N GLY A 108 18.41 -3.60 15.58
CA GLY A 108 17.43 -4.06 16.57
C GLY A 108 16.56 -2.94 17.15
N LYS A 109 17.11 -1.72 17.29
CA LYS A 109 16.31 -0.55 17.70
C LYS A 109 15.39 -0.08 16.58
N ALA A 110 15.87 -0.10 15.32
CA ALA A 110 15.08 0.23 14.15
C ALA A 110 13.86 -0.71 14.00
N HIS A 111 14.05 -2.01 14.19
CA HIS A 111 12.96 -2.99 14.20
C HIS A 111 11.93 -2.70 15.29
N ARG A 112 12.36 -2.47 16.51
CA ARG A 112 11.45 -2.12 17.63
C ARG A 112 10.67 -0.84 17.35
N CYS A 113 11.33 0.17 16.75
CA CYS A 113 10.67 1.40 16.35
C CYS A 113 9.56 1.12 15.31
N LEU A 114 9.83 0.30 14.29
CA LEU A 114 8.85 -0.12 13.29
C LEU A 114 7.67 -0.88 13.93
N GLU A 115 7.97 -1.86 14.77
CA GLU A 115 6.99 -2.73 15.43
C GLU A 115 6.11 -1.98 16.42
N SER A 116 6.58 -0.86 16.97
CA SER A 116 5.79 -0.01 17.88
C SER A 116 4.59 0.64 17.20
N GLY A 117 4.55 0.68 15.86
CA GLY A 117 3.50 1.35 15.09
C GLY A 117 3.52 2.88 15.14
N HIS A 118 4.51 3.49 15.81
CA HIS A 118 4.61 4.96 15.93
C HIS A 118 5.52 5.59 14.86
N ALA A 119 6.21 4.78 14.06
CA ALA A 119 7.07 5.29 13.00
C ALA A 119 6.22 5.91 11.87
N ILE A 120 6.50 7.16 11.53
CA ILE A 120 5.90 7.84 10.38
C ILE A 120 6.90 7.80 9.23
N GLY A 121 6.49 7.25 8.09
CA GLY A 121 7.38 7.08 6.93
C GLY A 121 8.25 5.83 7.01
N LYS A 122 9.34 5.82 6.26
CA LYS A 122 10.28 4.69 6.17
C LYS A 122 11.44 4.87 7.13
N ILE A 123 11.75 3.86 7.92
CA ILE A 123 12.94 3.84 8.77
C ILE A 123 14.15 3.53 7.88
N ALA A 124 15.15 4.42 7.92
CA ALA A 124 16.41 4.25 7.20
C ALA A 124 17.52 3.80 8.14
N LEU A 125 18.35 2.90 7.65
CA LEU A 125 19.64 2.57 8.27
C LEU A 125 20.73 3.33 7.53
N GLU A 126 21.56 4.04 8.26
CA GLU A 126 22.71 4.74 7.71
C GLU A 126 23.99 3.92 7.94
N ASN A 127 24.79 3.79 6.89
CA ASN A 127 26.10 3.20 6.98
C ASN A 127 27.11 4.32 7.33
N ILE A 128 27.64 4.28 8.54
CA ILE A 128 28.65 5.23 9.00
C ILE A 128 29.98 4.49 8.94
N TRP A 129 30.70 4.66 7.85
CA TRP A 129 32.10 4.20 7.72
C TRP A 129 33.04 5.19 8.38
#